data_0f7025c6d4795cd7bb1f079662a0ef33
#
_entry.id   0f7025c6d4795cd7bb1f079662a0ef33
#
_cell.length_a   1.000
_cell.length_b   1.000
_cell.length_c   1.000
_cell.angle_alpha   90.00
_cell.angle_beta   90.00
_cell.angle_gamma   90.00
#
_symmetry.space_group_name_H-M   'P 1'
#
loop_
_entity.id
_entity.type
_entity.pdbx_description
1 polymer ?
#
loop_
_entity_poly.entity_id
_entity_poly.type
_entity_poly.pdbx_seq_one_letter_code
_entity_poly.pdbx_strand_id
1 'polypeptide(L)'
;TAIAVSPESGIGTTNSIRYAKFETTFTGGVGLKCDYDAVFQYALKMPTVNESNLNQSLIIVTPNTSDYGGSCQMWEDGSAIAFCPKSTYDYPLDTRGVIQHEAGGHGFGKLADEKIAINGFIPNDEIANINSKHALGWYQNISSTGKMHKVPWSHLIFDERYSNDVDIFEGGCMY
;
A
#
# COMPACT_ATOMS: atom_id res chain seq x y z
N THR A 1 -5.23 18.23 6.53
CA THR A 1 -4.31 17.27 7.17
C THR A 1 -4.55 17.23 8.65
N ALA A 2 -4.77 16.05 9.22
CA ALA A 2 -4.83 15.85 10.67
C ALA A 2 -3.52 15.20 11.13
N ILE A 3 -2.97 15.68 12.23
CA ILE A 3 -1.74 15.15 12.82
C ILE A 3 -2.05 14.68 14.23
N ALA A 4 -1.81 13.39 14.49
CA ALA A 4 -1.80 12.84 15.84
C ALA A 4 -0.35 12.58 16.24
N VAL A 5 0.04 13.12 17.38
CA VAL A 5 1.38 12.95 17.93
C VAL A 5 1.27 12.27 19.28
N SER A 6 2.14 11.31 19.53
CA SER A 6 2.35 10.76 20.86
C SER A 6 3.77 11.12 21.33
N PRO A 7 3.95 11.62 22.54
CA PRO A 7 5.27 11.96 23.07
C PRO A 7 6.17 10.74 23.26
N GLU A 8 5.58 9.56 23.34
CA GLU A 8 6.28 8.29 23.58
C GLU A 8 5.93 7.27 22.47
N SER A 9 6.02 7.67 21.23
CA SER A 9 5.81 6.74 20.12
C SER A 9 7.06 5.90 19.87
N GLY A 10 6.88 4.61 19.84
CA GLY A 10 7.94 3.65 19.50
C GLY A 10 7.34 2.30 19.19
N ILE A 11 7.93 1.58 18.25
CA ILE A 11 7.58 0.20 17.95
C ILE A 11 8.49 -0.73 18.76
N GLY A 12 7.92 -1.78 19.29
CA GLY A 12 8.66 -2.92 19.80
C GLY A 12 9.01 -2.91 21.28
N THR A 13 8.60 -1.91 22.04
CA THR A 13 8.71 -1.96 23.49
C THR A 13 7.32 -1.92 24.14
N THR A 14 7.07 -2.85 25.07
CA THR A 14 5.79 -2.97 25.78
C THR A 14 5.38 -1.68 26.50
N ASN A 15 6.35 -0.84 26.86
CA ASN A 15 6.10 0.41 27.57
C ASN A 15 5.72 1.58 26.62
N SER A 16 6.26 1.62 25.41
CA SER A 16 5.96 2.68 24.44
C SER A 16 4.61 2.50 23.78
N ILE A 17 4.11 1.27 23.62
CA ILE A 17 2.79 0.97 23.05
C ILE A 17 1.66 1.62 23.87
N ARG A 18 1.77 1.68 25.18
CA ARG A 18 0.75 2.26 26.08
C ARG A 18 0.44 3.73 25.81
N TYR A 19 1.37 4.45 25.25
CA TYR A 19 1.30 5.90 25.08
C TYR A 19 1.21 6.30 23.61
N ALA A 20 1.39 5.36 22.71
CA ALA A 20 1.22 5.61 21.28
C ALA A 20 -0.27 5.74 20.94
N LYS A 21 -0.60 6.74 20.13
CA LYS A 21 -2.00 7.06 19.79
C LYS A 21 -2.71 5.89 19.10
N PHE A 22 -2.02 5.16 18.26
CA PHE A 22 -2.58 4.10 17.43
C PHE A 22 -1.99 2.71 17.75
N GLU A 23 -1.21 2.60 18.81
CA GLU A 23 -0.62 1.33 19.27
C GLU A 23 0.07 0.54 18.16
N THR A 24 0.79 1.22 17.28
CA THR A 24 1.44 0.58 16.13
C THR A 24 2.47 -0.46 16.57
N THR A 25 2.34 -1.68 16.06
CA THR A 25 3.20 -2.81 16.40
C THR A 25 3.68 -3.52 15.14
N PHE A 26 4.78 -4.27 15.28
CA PHE A 26 5.33 -5.11 14.25
C PHE A 26 4.78 -6.54 14.35
N THR A 27 4.37 -7.11 13.21
CA THR A 27 3.73 -8.43 13.15
C THR A 27 4.63 -9.53 12.62
N GLY A 28 5.87 -9.20 12.27
CA GLY A 28 6.83 -10.08 11.60
C GLY A 28 6.93 -9.79 10.08
N GLY A 29 8.02 -10.23 9.46
CA GLY A 29 8.31 -9.87 8.06
C GLY A 29 8.45 -8.37 7.87
N VAL A 30 7.62 -7.77 7.03
CA VAL A 30 7.51 -6.32 6.83
C VAL A 30 6.20 -5.75 7.38
N GLY A 31 5.37 -6.59 8.00
CA GLY A 31 4.02 -6.24 8.42
C GLY A 31 3.98 -5.31 9.63
N LEU A 32 3.24 -4.23 9.50
CA LEU A 32 2.89 -3.31 10.56
C LEU A 32 1.37 -3.33 10.76
N LYS A 33 0.93 -3.28 12.00
CA LYS A 33 -0.49 -3.13 12.37
C LYS A 33 -0.64 -2.09 13.48
N CYS A 34 -1.86 -1.60 13.65
CA CYS A 34 -2.21 -0.67 14.70
C CYS A 34 -3.64 -0.93 15.20
N ASP A 35 -4.12 -0.11 16.09
CA ASP A 35 -5.54 0.05 16.34
C ASP A 35 -6.17 0.78 15.14
N TYR A 36 -6.69 0.01 14.18
CA TYR A 36 -7.29 0.55 12.96
C TYR A 36 -8.53 1.41 13.26
N ASP A 37 -9.34 1.02 14.24
CA ASP A 37 -10.53 1.77 14.62
C ASP A 37 -10.15 3.15 15.17
N ALA A 38 -9.11 3.23 16.02
CA ALA A 38 -8.58 4.50 16.50
C ALA A 38 -8.08 5.38 15.35
N VAL A 39 -7.43 4.80 14.33
CA VAL A 39 -6.98 5.54 13.14
C VAL A 39 -8.16 6.09 12.35
N PHE A 40 -9.18 5.28 12.08
CA PHE A 40 -10.38 5.72 11.37
C PHE A 40 -11.15 6.76 12.15
N GLN A 41 -11.37 6.58 13.45
CA GLN A 41 -12.00 7.57 14.32
C GLN A 41 -11.24 8.90 14.36
N TYR A 42 -9.92 8.84 14.22
CA TYR A 42 -9.11 10.05 14.13
C TYR A 42 -9.23 10.72 12.77
N ALA A 43 -9.29 9.97 11.68
CA ALA A 43 -9.52 10.48 10.34
C ALA A 43 -10.87 11.22 10.22
N LEU A 44 -11.92 10.69 10.87
CA LEU A 44 -13.25 11.33 10.92
C LEU A 44 -13.28 12.69 11.64
N LYS A 45 -12.22 13.10 12.33
CA LYS A 45 -12.09 14.44 12.89
C LYS A 45 -11.71 15.51 11.86
N MET A 46 -11.32 15.09 10.65
CA MET A 46 -11.06 16.03 9.55
C MET A 46 -12.38 16.63 9.07
N PRO A 47 -12.46 17.98 8.89
CA PRO A 47 -13.72 18.64 8.49
C PRO A 47 -14.31 18.14 7.16
N THR A 48 -13.49 17.55 6.29
CA THR A 48 -13.88 17.08 4.96
C THR A 48 -14.11 15.57 4.90
N VAL A 49 -13.88 14.85 6.00
CA VAL A 49 -14.00 13.39 6.06
C VAL A 49 -15.20 13.01 6.92
N ASN A 50 -15.99 12.08 6.42
CA ASN A 50 -17.12 11.48 7.14
C ASN A 50 -17.24 9.99 6.75
N GLU A 51 -18.14 9.26 7.38
CA GLU A 51 -18.31 7.81 7.13
C GLU A 51 -18.61 7.47 5.67
N SER A 52 -19.27 8.35 4.93
CA SER A 52 -19.63 8.09 3.53
C SER A 52 -18.46 8.28 2.53
N ASN A 53 -17.39 8.95 2.94
CA ASN A 53 -16.23 9.21 2.08
C ASN A 53 -14.89 8.81 2.72
N LEU A 54 -14.91 8.13 3.84
CA LEU A 54 -13.71 7.64 4.52
C LEU A 54 -12.85 6.75 3.60
N ASN A 55 -13.50 5.89 2.83
CA ASN A 55 -12.87 5.00 1.85
C ASN A 55 -12.23 5.73 0.65
N GLN A 56 -12.51 7.01 0.46
CA GLN A 56 -11.88 7.88 -0.54
C GLN A 56 -10.71 8.69 0.06
N SER A 57 -10.41 8.47 1.34
CA SER A 57 -9.37 9.18 2.06
C SER A 57 -8.09 8.34 2.10
N LEU A 58 -6.97 8.94 1.72
CA LEU A 58 -5.65 8.33 1.89
C LEU A 58 -5.17 8.58 3.31
N ILE A 59 -5.04 7.52 4.10
CA ILE A 59 -4.57 7.59 5.48
C ILE A 59 -3.13 7.10 5.56
N ILE A 60 -2.25 7.94 6.09
CA ILE A 60 -0.83 7.62 6.28
C ILE A 60 -0.55 7.63 7.78
N VAL A 61 -0.08 6.50 8.30
CA VAL A 61 0.46 6.37 9.64
C VAL A 61 1.98 6.33 9.55
N THR A 62 2.65 7.25 10.21
CA THR A 62 4.12 7.32 10.23
C THR A 62 4.63 6.84 11.59
N PRO A 63 5.02 5.56 11.71
CA PRO A 63 5.67 5.07 12.91
C PRO A 63 7.04 5.73 13.10
N ASN A 64 7.36 6.13 14.32
CA ASN A 64 8.64 6.77 14.63
C ASN A 64 9.75 5.73 14.82
N THR A 65 10.07 5.02 13.76
CA THR A 65 11.15 4.02 13.71
C THR A 65 11.76 4.02 12.32
N SER A 66 12.99 3.55 12.22
CA SER A 66 13.70 3.25 10.96
C SER A 66 14.01 1.76 10.79
N ASP A 67 13.46 0.91 11.66
CA ASP A 67 13.83 -0.51 11.71
C ASP A 67 13.08 -1.36 10.68
N TYR A 68 12.01 -0.80 10.07
CA TYR A 68 11.11 -1.53 9.19
C TYR A 68 10.86 -0.76 7.89
N GLY A 69 10.60 -1.53 6.82
CA GLY A 69 10.02 -1.01 5.58
C GLY A 69 8.57 -0.55 5.77
N GLY A 70 7.94 -0.05 4.70
CA GLY A 70 6.53 0.27 4.72
C GLY A 70 5.63 -0.95 4.59
N SER A 71 4.35 -0.74 4.77
CA SER A 71 3.28 -1.68 4.39
C SER A 71 1.96 -0.95 4.22
N CYS A 72 1.05 -1.49 3.43
CA CYS A 72 -0.28 -0.93 3.28
C CYS A 72 -1.36 -1.98 3.57
N GLN A 73 -2.26 -1.64 4.49
CA GLN A 73 -3.45 -2.43 4.74
C GLN A 73 -4.61 -1.86 3.93
N MET A 74 -5.28 -2.71 3.16
CA MET A 74 -6.42 -2.34 2.31
C MET A 74 -7.64 -3.20 2.65
N TRP A 75 -8.82 -2.58 2.60
CA TRP A 75 -10.12 -3.24 2.81
C TRP A 75 -10.96 -3.21 1.53
N GLU A 76 -11.88 -4.15 1.39
CA GLU A 76 -12.72 -4.32 0.19
C GLU A 76 -13.65 -3.13 -0.10
N ASP A 77 -13.95 -2.32 0.89
CA ASP A 77 -14.69 -1.06 0.73
C ASP A 77 -13.88 0.06 0.07
N GLY A 78 -12.59 -0.18 -0.18
CA GLY A 78 -11.64 0.76 -0.77
C GLY A 78 -10.83 1.54 0.25
N SER A 79 -11.14 1.49 1.54
CA SER A 79 -10.34 2.15 2.57
C SER A 79 -8.93 1.56 2.64
N ALA A 80 -7.96 2.38 3.03
CA ALA A 80 -6.58 1.97 3.15
C ALA A 80 -5.84 2.76 4.24
N ILE A 81 -4.92 2.08 4.92
CA ILE A 81 -3.97 2.68 5.85
C ILE A 81 -2.56 2.29 5.39
N ALA A 82 -1.80 3.27 4.96
CA ALA A 82 -0.40 3.11 4.59
C ALA A 82 0.49 3.40 5.80
N PHE A 83 1.32 2.43 6.17
CA PHE A 83 2.34 2.60 7.19
C PHE A 83 3.64 3.01 6.52
N CYS A 84 4.05 4.24 6.78
CA CYS A 84 5.25 4.82 6.17
C CYS A 84 6.23 5.21 7.28
N PRO A 85 7.04 4.28 7.81
CA PRO A 85 8.03 4.59 8.81
C PRO A 85 9.12 5.48 8.24
N LYS A 86 9.89 6.10 9.14
CA LYS A 86 11.07 6.87 8.76
C LYS A 86 12.10 5.94 8.11
N SER A 87 12.72 6.40 7.04
CA SER A 87 13.85 5.72 6.41
C SER A 87 15.11 6.58 6.47
N THR A 88 16.26 5.94 6.67
CA THR A 88 17.59 6.56 6.66
C THR A 88 18.35 6.28 5.37
N TYR A 89 17.76 5.56 4.42
CA TYR A 89 18.34 5.28 3.12
C TYR A 89 18.18 6.46 2.17
N ASP A 90 18.92 6.42 1.05
CA ASP A 90 18.73 7.34 -0.07
C ASP A 90 17.53 6.95 -0.93
N TYR A 91 17.03 7.92 -1.72
CA TYR A 91 15.96 7.66 -2.69
C TYR A 91 16.40 6.57 -3.70
N PRO A 92 15.53 5.62 -4.05
CA PRO A 92 14.08 5.55 -3.78
C PRO A 92 13.69 4.86 -2.45
N LEU A 93 14.63 4.50 -1.60
CA LEU A 93 14.37 3.80 -0.33
C LEU A 93 14.26 4.76 0.86
N ASP A 94 14.30 6.05 0.62
CA ASP A 94 14.07 7.09 1.63
C ASP A 94 12.58 7.16 2.04
N THR A 95 12.27 7.98 3.02
CA THR A 95 10.88 8.16 3.49
C THR A 95 9.92 8.59 2.38
N ARG A 96 10.38 9.35 1.38
CA ARG A 96 9.56 9.75 0.22
C ARG A 96 9.22 8.55 -0.65
N GLY A 97 10.21 7.71 -0.93
CA GLY A 97 10.02 6.49 -1.71
C GLY A 97 9.07 5.51 -1.01
N VAL A 98 9.20 5.36 0.32
CA VAL A 98 8.24 4.56 1.11
C VAL A 98 6.83 5.13 1.00
N ILE A 99 6.64 6.44 1.12
CA ILE A 99 5.31 7.07 0.96
C ILE A 99 4.79 6.89 -0.48
N GLN A 100 5.63 7.05 -1.49
CA GLN A 100 5.23 6.83 -2.88
C GLN A 100 4.78 5.39 -3.12
N HIS A 101 5.49 4.42 -2.58
CA HIS A 101 5.18 3.00 -2.72
C HIS A 101 3.91 2.62 -1.94
N GLU A 102 3.91 2.81 -0.62
CA GLU A 102 2.84 2.33 0.25
C GLU A 102 1.55 3.15 0.11
N ALA A 103 1.66 4.48 0.17
CA ALA A 103 0.50 5.34 0.12
C ALA A 103 0.06 5.61 -1.34
N GLY A 104 0.99 5.91 -2.23
CA GLY A 104 0.69 6.19 -3.63
C GLY A 104 0.36 4.93 -4.41
N GLY A 105 1.23 3.90 -4.36
CA GLY A 105 1.05 2.65 -5.08
C GLY A 105 -0.11 1.83 -4.52
N HIS A 106 0.02 1.33 -3.28
CA HIS A 106 -1.00 0.46 -2.71
C HIS A 106 -2.23 1.23 -2.22
N GLY A 107 -2.03 2.25 -1.38
CA GLY A 107 -3.14 2.95 -0.73
C GLY A 107 -4.06 3.69 -1.69
N PHE A 108 -3.52 4.44 -2.63
CA PHE A 108 -4.26 5.23 -3.60
C PHE A 108 -4.49 4.45 -4.91
N GLY A 109 -3.40 3.98 -5.54
CA GLY A 109 -3.45 3.31 -6.84
C GLY A 109 -4.00 1.89 -6.80
N LYS A 110 -4.11 1.28 -5.60
CA LYS A 110 -4.52 -0.12 -5.40
C LYS A 110 -3.68 -1.10 -6.22
N LEU A 111 -2.40 -0.77 -6.42
CA LEU A 111 -1.47 -1.58 -7.19
C LEU A 111 -0.95 -2.75 -6.36
N ALA A 112 -0.63 -3.83 -7.02
CA ALA A 112 0.11 -4.94 -6.43
C ALA A 112 1.61 -4.64 -6.42
N ASP A 113 2.36 -5.31 -5.54
CA ASP A 113 3.82 -5.32 -5.60
C ASP A 113 4.32 -5.98 -6.89
N GLU A 114 5.28 -5.33 -7.53
CA GLU A 114 6.05 -5.90 -8.64
C GLU A 114 7.47 -6.15 -8.18
N LYS A 115 7.81 -7.40 -7.87
CA LYS A 115 9.16 -7.78 -7.43
C LYS A 115 9.82 -8.70 -8.45
N ILE A 116 10.75 -8.15 -9.21
CA ILE A 116 11.52 -8.89 -10.24
C ILE A 116 12.53 -9.87 -9.62
N ALA A 117 12.73 -9.86 -8.31
CA ALA A 117 13.73 -10.67 -7.62
C ALA A 117 13.50 -12.20 -7.72
N ILE A 118 12.27 -12.63 -8.00
CA ILE A 118 11.91 -14.02 -8.24
C ILE A 118 11.30 -14.08 -9.62
N ASN A 119 12.05 -14.60 -10.58
CA ASN A 119 11.58 -14.78 -11.94
C ASN A 119 10.51 -15.90 -11.98
N GLY A 120 9.32 -15.57 -11.52
CA GLY A 120 8.19 -16.48 -11.34
C GLY A 120 6.91 -15.95 -11.95
N PHE A 121 6.04 -16.87 -12.30
CA PHE A 121 4.67 -16.56 -12.74
C PHE A 121 3.73 -16.61 -11.53
N ILE A 122 2.60 -15.95 -11.67
CA ILE A 122 1.50 -16.05 -10.69
C ILE A 122 1.12 -17.52 -10.53
N PRO A 123 1.17 -18.09 -9.30
CA PRO A 123 0.73 -19.45 -9.06
C PRO A 123 -0.75 -19.64 -9.43
N ASN A 124 -1.10 -20.86 -9.91
CA ASN A 124 -2.47 -21.12 -10.37
C ASN A 124 -3.53 -20.97 -9.27
N ASP A 125 -3.19 -21.23 -8.03
CA ASP A 125 -4.06 -21.07 -6.86
C ASP A 125 -4.33 -19.60 -6.51
N GLU A 126 -3.43 -18.68 -6.94
CA GLU A 126 -3.58 -17.24 -6.73
C GLU A 126 -4.36 -16.53 -7.85
N ILE A 127 -4.55 -17.17 -9.00
CA ILE A 127 -5.27 -16.55 -10.13
C ILE A 127 -6.70 -16.12 -9.72
N ALA A 128 -7.40 -16.93 -8.91
CA ALA A 128 -8.73 -16.60 -8.44
C ALA A 128 -8.73 -15.35 -7.53
N ASN A 129 -7.73 -15.22 -6.67
CA ASN A 129 -7.55 -14.05 -5.82
C ASN A 129 -7.31 -12.79 -6.67
N ILE A 130 -6.39 -12.84 -7.62
CA ILE A 130 -6.11 -11.71 -8.52
C ILE A 130 -7.35 -11.31 -9.32
N ASN A 131 -8.10 -12.28 -9.86
CA ASN A 131 -9.34 -11.98 -10.58
C ASN A 131 -10.37 -11.30 -9.68
N SER A 132 -10.46 -11.67 -8.40
CA SER A 132 -11.34 -10.99 -7.45
C SER A 132 -10.89 -9.55 -7.17
N LYS A 133 -9.58 -9.31 -7.08
CA LYS A 133 -9.02 -7.97 -6.94
C LYS A 133 -9.25 -7.12 -8.20
N HIS A 134 -9.08 -7.70 -9.39
CA HIS A 134 -9.42 -7.04 -10.66
C HIS A 134 -10.89 -6.62 -10.72
N ALA A 135 -11.80 -7.45 -10.22
CA ALA A 135 -13.23 -7.11 -10.16
C ALA A 135 -13.54 -5.89 -9.28
N LEU A 136 -12.68 -5.61 -8.29
CA LEU A 136 -12.71 -4.40 -7.46
C LEU A 136 -11.98 -3.21 -8.13
N GLY A 137 -11.39 -3.38 -9.30
CA GLY A 137 -10.53 -2.39 -9.93
C GLY A 137 -9.12 -2.30 -9.35
N TRP A 138 -8.73 -3.27 -8.51
CA TRP A 138 -7.41 -3.33 -7.89
C TRP A 138 -6.43 -4.15 -8.71
N TYR A 139 -5.14 -4.07 -8.41
CA TYR A 139 -4.07 -4.86 -9.02
C TYR A 139 -4.01 -4.75 -10.55
N GLN A 140 -4.38 -3.56 -11.06
CA GLN A 140 -4.45 -3.30 -12.49
C GLN A 140 -3.06 -3.27 -13.16
N ASN A 141 -1.98 -3.35 -12.40
CA ASN A 141 -0.59 -3.43 -12.86
C ASN A 141 -0.07 -4.85 -13.05
N ILE A 142 -0.84 -5.87 -12.66
CA ILE A 142 -0.45 -7.28 -12.86
C ILE A 142 -1.52 -8.02 -13.66
N SER A 143 -1.14 -9.12 -14.30
CA SER A 143 -2.05 -9.94 -15.10
C SER A 143 -1.64 -11.41 -15.11
N SER A 144 -2.62 -12.30 -15.10
CA SER A 144 -2.41 -13.73 -15.32
C SER A 144 -2.19 -14.11 -16.78
N THR A 145 -2.12 -13.14 -17.70
CA THR A 145 -1.90 -13.36 -19.13
C THR A 145 -0.95 -12.32 -19.71
N GLY A 146 -0.02 -12.76 -20.57
CA GLY A 146 0.85 -11.86 -21.35
C GLY A 146 0.24 -11.42 -22.70
N LYS A 147 -1.07 -11.58 -22.90
CA LYS A 147 -1.71 -11.14 -24.16
C LYS A 147 -2.01 -9.65 -24.12
N MET A 148 -1.32 -8.87 -24.96
CA MET A 148 -1.35 -7.39 -24.97
C MET A 148 -2.77 -6.79 -24.91
N HIS A 149 -3.76 -7.41 -25.56
CA HIS A 149 -5.14 -6.89 -25.54
C HIS A 149 -5.99 -7.40 -24.40
N LYS A 150 -5.40 -8.18 -23.47
CA LYS A 150 -6.09 -8.74 -22.30
C LYS A 150 -5.55 -8.25 -20.97
N VAL A 151 -4.42 -7.57 -20.98
CA VAL A 151 -3.87 -6.99 -19.75
C VAL A 151 -4.68 -5.74 -19.37
N PRO A 152 -4.86 -5.44 -18.07
CA PRO A 152 -5.64 -4.28 -17.63
C PRO A 152 -5.17 -2.95 -18.22
N TRP A 153 -3.87 -2.79 -18.43
CA TRP A 153 -3.24 -1.58 -19.00
C TRP A 153 -3.12 -1.60 -20.52
N SER A 154 -3.81 -2.49 -21.23
CA SER A 154 -3.75 -2.59 -22.69
C SER A 154 -4.04 -1.25 -23.39
N HIS A 155 -4.93 -0.44 -22.84
CA HIS A 155 -5.26 0.88 -23.37
C HIS A 155 -4.06 1.84 -23.37
N LEU A 156 -3.09 1.67 -22.48
CA LEU A 156 -1.85 2.48 -22.45
C LEU A 156 -0.84 1.98 -23.48
N ILE A 157 -0.75 0.67 -23.71
CA ILE A 157 0.16 0.07 -24.70
C ILE A 157 -0.17 0.56 -26.13
N PHE A 158 -1.46 0.74 -26.43
CA PHE A 158 -1.92 1.18 -27.74
C PHE A 158 -2.15 2.67 -27.86
N ASP A 159 -1.90 3.45 -26.81
CA ASP A 159 -1.95 4.91 -26.82
C ASP A 159 -0.57 5.48 -27.18
N GLU A 160 -0.49 6.23 -28.29
CA GLU A 160 0.77 6.82 -28.78
C GLU A 160 1.51 7.68 -27.75
N ARG A 161 0.80 8.21 -26.75
CA ARG A 161 1.40 8.99 -25.66
C ARG A 161 2.22 8.17 -24.69
N TYR A 162 1.92 6.87 -24.56
CA TYR A 162 2.50 6.00 -23.54
C TYR A 162 3.15 4.73 -24.09
N SER A 163 2.97 4.43 -25.40
CA SER A 163 3.43 3.19 -26.01
C SER A 163 4.95 2.97 -25.98
N ASN A 164 5.73 4.01 -25.72
CA ASN A 164 7.17 3.90 -25.54
C ASN A 164 7.58 3.64 -24.07
N ASP A 165 6.67 3.85 -23.13
CA ASP A 165 6.93 3.80 -21.70
C ASP A 165 6.21 2.61 -20.99
N VAL A 166 5.29 1.96 -21.71
CA VAL A 166 4.47 0.88 -21.17
C VAL A 166 4.64 -0.39 -22.00
N ASP A 167 5.02 -1.47 -21.35
CA ASP A 167 5.23 -2.77 -22.00
C ASP A 167 4.69 -3.91 -21.11
N ILE A 168 4.87 -5.14 -21.53
CA ILE A 168 4.56 -6.36 -20.80
C ILE A 168 5.87 -7.06 -20.44
N PHE A 169 6.07 -7.27 -19.14
CA PHE A 169 7.11 -8.16 -18.63
C PHE A 169 6.46 -9.47 -18.18
N GLU A 170 6.94 -10.58 -18.71
CA GLU A 170 6.52 -11.91 -18.30
C GLU A 170 7.36 -12.40 -17.12
N GLY A 171 6.71 -12.82 -16.05
CA GLY A 171 7.35 -13.26 -14.82
C GLY A 171 7.79 -12.09 -13.92
N GLY A 172 8.15 -12.39 -12.69
CA GLY A 172 8.66 -11.39 -11.74
C GLY A 172 7.61 -10.72 -10.86
N CYS A 173 6.41 -11.24 -10.78
CA CYS A 173 5.39 -10.75 -9.86
C CYS A 173 5.45 -11.52 -8.53
N MET A 174 5.51 -10.77 -7.41
CA MET A 174 5.20 -11.27 -6.07
C MET A 174 4.08 -10.40 -5.48
N TYR A 175 3.17 -11.03 -4.77
CA TYR A 175 2.09 -10.38 -4.00
C TYR A 175 1.92 -11.08 -2.65
#